data_43d112d03e6ac58b0aac69a9064a0c0d
#
_entry.id   43d112d03e6ac58b0aac69a9064a0c0d
#
_cell.length_a   1.000
_cell.length_b   1.000
_cell.length_c   1.000
_cell.angle_alpha   90.00
_cell.angle_beta   90.00
_cell.angle_gamma   90.00
#
_symmetry.space_group_name_H-M   'P 1'
#
loop_
_entity.id
_entity.type
_entity.pdbx_description
1 polymer ?
#
loop_
_entity_poly.entity_id
_entity_poly.type
_entity_poly.pdbx_seq_one_letter_code
_entity_poly.pdbx_strand_id
1 'polypeptide(L)'
;MTKLYYSPGACSLSPHIALREAGLPFDLVMASTKTKQLADGTDFNSINTKGYVPLLELDDGQRLSEGPAIVQYIADQAPDKHLAPPAGTMARYRLMEWLNFITSELHKGFSPLFNPAMPEEAKALARTKLGERLGWVDGQLEGKSYLMGDTFTVADGYLFTVAGWGKYVGVDISGLKNLSAYLARVAARPAVQAALKAEGLLK
;
A
#
# COMPACT_ATOMS: atom_id res chain seq x y z
N MET A 1 -13.96 5.07 -17.80
CA MET A 1 -13.60 5.51 -16.43
C MET A 1 -12.48 4.63 -15.91
N THR A 2 -11.50 5.23 -15.26
CA THR A 2 -10.34 4.54 -14.68
C THR A 2 -10.77 3.42 -13.74
N LYS A 3 -10.14 2.24 -13.81
CA LYS A 3 -10.46 1.08 -12.97
C LYS A 3 -9.26 0.68 -12.13
N LEU A 4 -9.51 0.41 -10.84
CA LEU A 4 -8.53 -0.22 -9.97
C LEU A 4 -8.93 -1.67 -9.71
N TYR A 5 -8.11 -2.60 -10.21
CA TYR A 5 -8.25 -4.01 -9.85
C TYR A 5 -7.61 -4.23 -8.48
N TYR A 6 -8.39 -4.76 -7.54
CA TYR A 6 -8.02 -4.86 -6.13
C TYR A 6 -8.43 -6.19 -5.51
N SER A 7 -7.87 -6.47 -4.35
CA SER A 7 -8.34 -7.53 -3.44
C SER A 7 -8.39 -6.96 -2.02
N PRO A 8 -9.46 -7.17 -1.25
CA PRO A 8 -9.61 -6.56 0.08
C PRO A 8 -8.42 -6.79 0.99
N GLY A 9 -7.87 -5.71 1.55
CA GLY A 9 -6.72 -5.73 2.47
C GLY A 9 -5.37 -6.08 1.84
N ALA A 10 -5.31 -6.36 0.53
CA ALA A 10 -4.05 -6.57 -0.17
C ALA A 10 -3.30 -5.24 -0.41
N CYS A 11 -2.12 -5.31 -1.03
CA CYS A 11 -1.31 -4.12 -1.36
C CYS A 11 -2.05 -3.12 -2.26
N SER A 12 -3.11 -3.53 -2.94
CA SER A 12 -4.01 -2.67 -3.72
C SER A 12 -4.79 -1.64 -2.88
N LEU A 13 -4.84 -1.81 -1.56
CA LEU A 13 -5.40 -0.79 -0.66
C LEU A 13 -4.60 0.53 -0.73
N SER A 14 -3.29 0.48 -0.96
CA SER A 14 -2.46 1.68 -1.11
C SER A 14 -2.89 2.57 -2.29
N PRO A 15 -2.97 2.10 -3.56
CA PRO A 15 -3.50 2.91 -4.65
C PRO A 15 -4.99 3.25 -4.49
N HIS A 16 -5.79 2.43 -3.82
CA HIS A 16 -7.17 2.78 -3.49
C HIS A 16 -7.24 4.02 -2.59
N ILE A 17 -6.42 4.06 -1.54
CA ILE A 17 -6.27 5.25 -0.68
C ILE A 17 -5.80 6.45 -1.51
N ALA A 18 -4.79 6.27 -2.35
CA ALA A 18 -4.24 7.35 -3.19
C ALA A 18 -5.30 7.96 -4.12
N LEU A 19 -6.13 7.15 -4.78
CA LEU A 19 -7.24 7.62 -5.63
C LEU A 19 -8.25 8.44 -4.84
N ARG A 20 -8.61 8.00 -3.62
CA ARG A 20 -9.53 8.75 -2.75
C ARG A 20 -8.95 10.04 -2.22
N GLU A 21 -7.68 10.06 -1.83
CA GLU A 21 -6.97 11.28 -1.40
C GLU A 21 -6.82 12.27 -2.56
N ALA A 22 -6.61 11.77 -3.77
CA ALA A 22 -6.55 12.58 -5.00
C ALA A 22 -7.93 13.14 -5.41
N GLY A 23 -9.02 12.53 -4.92
CA GLY A 23 -10.38 12.91 -5.34
C GLY A 23 -10.70 12.57 -6.80
N LEU A 24 -9.97 11.62 -7.39
CA LEU A 24 -10.17 11.19 -8.77
C LEU A 24 -11.32 10.18 -8.86
N PRO A 25 -12.13 10.22 -9.94
CA PRO A 25 -13.17 9.22 -10.18
C PRO A 25 -12.56 7.89 -10.64
N PHE A 26 -13.05 6.79 -10.10
CA PHE A 26 -12.60 5.45 -10.47
C PHE A 26 -13.64 4.39 -10.10
N ASP A 27 -13.58 3.23 -10.78
CA ASP A 27 -14.29 2.01 -10.44
C ASP A 27 -13.38 1.03 -9.72
N LEU A 28 -13.92 0.33 -8.72
CA LEU A 28 -13.26 -0.79 -8.05
C LEU A 28 -13.69 -2.11 -8.71
N VAL A 29 -12.71 -2.88 -9.18
CA VAL A 29 -12.94 -4.21 -9.76
C VAL A 29 -12.24 -5.24 -8.89
N MET A 30 -13.01 -6.05 -8.17
CA MET A 30 -12.45 -7.09 -7.31
C MET A 30 -11.85 -8.23 -8.14
N ALA A 31 -10.58 -8.53 -7.89
CA ALA A 31 -9.87 -9.67 -8.47
C ALA A 31 -9.35 -10.57 -7.35
N SER A 32 -9.80 -11.80 -7.32
CA SER A 32 -9.40 -12.76 -6.29
C SER A 32 -7.92 -13.12 -6.41
N THR A 33 -7.15 -12.91 -5.34
CA THR A 33 -5.74 -13.34 -5.29
C THR A 33 -5.60 -14.86 -5.25
N LYS A 34 -6.65 -15.60 -4.86
CA LYS A 34 -6.66 -17.07 -4.76
C LYS A 34 -7.08 -17.75 -6.06
N THR A 35 -8.26 -17.39 -6.59
CA THR A 35 -8.82 -18.03 -7.79
C THR A 35 -8.37 -17.40 -9.09
N LYS A 36 -7.77 -16.21 -9.04
CA LYS A 36 -7.39 -15.40 -10.21
C LYS A 36 -8.59 -15.06 -11.10
N GLN A 37 -9.76 -14.87 -10.51
CA GLN A 37 -11.00 -14.56 -11.21
C GLN A 37 -11.60 -13.27 -10.71
N LEU A 38 -12.29 -12.57 -11.59
CA LEU A 38 -13.20 -11.48 -11.28
C LEU A 38 -14.56 -12.04 -10.82
N ALA A 39 -15.45 -11.16 -10.35
CA ALA A 39 -16.76 -11.57 -9.87
C ALA A 39 -17.66 -12.21 -10.96
N ASP A 40 -17.45 -11.84 -12.23
CA ASP A 40 -18.15 -12.39 -13.40
C ASP A 40 -17.52 -13.68 -13.95
N GLY A 41 -16.45 -14.20 -13.30
CA GLY A 41 -15.74 -15.40 -13.73
C GLY A 41 -14.60 -15.15 -14.73
N THR A 42 -14.39 -13.91 -15.17
CA THR A 42 -13.28 -13.58 -16.09
C THR A 42 -11.93 -13.92 -15.45
N ASP A 43 -11.07 -14.62 -16.20
CA ASP A 43 -9.70 -14.91 -15.75
C ASP A 43 -8.86 -13.63 -15.69
N PHE A 44 -8.45 -13.25 -14.48
CA PHE A 44 -7.63 -12.05 -14.27
C PHE A 44 -6.25 -12.14 -14.93
N ASN A 45 -5.73 -13.33 -15.19
CA ASN A 45 -4.46 -13.49 -15.92
C ASN A 45 -4.58 -13.03 -17.39
N SER A 46 -5.79 -13.05 -17.97
CA SER A 46 -6.02 -12.49 -19.31
C SER A 46 -5.96 -10.96 -19.33
N ILE A 47 -6.16 -10.31 -18.17
CA ILE A 47 -6.12 -8.86 -17.99
C ILE A 47 -4.72 -8.42 -17.54
N ASN A 48 -4.14 -9.12 -16.57
CA ASN A 48 -2.80 -8.89 -16.07
C ASN A 48 -2.02 -10.20 -16.03
N THR A 49 -1.10 -10.37 -16.96
CA THR A 49 -0.29 -11.61 -17.10
C THR A 49 0.60 -11.90 -15.87
N LYS A 50 0.84 -10.91 -15.00
CA LYS A 50 1.49 -11.12 -13.70
C LYS A 50 0.57 -11.81 -12.68
N GLY A 51 -0.76 -11.82 -12.90
CA GLY A 51 -1.75 -12.49 -12.06
C GLY A 51 -1.90 -11.95 -10.64
N TYR A 52 -1.53 -10.71 -10.38
CA TYR A 52 -1.68 -10.09 -9.06
C TYR A 52 -2.11 -8.62 -9.11
N VAL A 53 -2.72 -8.16 -8.03
CA VAL A 53 -3.13 -6.78 -7.79
C VAL A 53 -1.99 -5.99 -7.11
N PRO A 54 -1.98 -4.64 -7.22
CA PRO A 54 -2.89 -3.78 -7.97
C PRO A 54 -2.61 -3.76 -9.47
N LEU A 55 -3.66 -3.48 -10.24
CA LEU A 55 -3.56 -3.04 -11.63
C LEU A 55 -4.45 -1.81 -11.80
N LEU A 56 -3.93 -0.75 -12.39
CA LEU A 56 -4.68 0.44 -12.78
C LEU A 56 -4.91 0.39 -14.30
N GLU A 57 -6.18 0.42 -14.72
CA GLU A 57 -6.57 0.54 -16.12
C GLU A 57 -7.13 1.93 -16.37
N LEU A 58 -6.52 2.67 -17.30
CA LEU A 58 -6.89 4.03 -17.62
C LEU A 58 -8.05 4.08 -18.63
N ASP A 59 -8.64 5.26 -18.82
CA ASP A 59 -9.79 5.49 -19.71
C ASP A 59 -9.50 5.15 -21.17
N ASP A 60 -8.23 5.27 -21.58
CA ASP A 60 -7.73 4.94 -22.92
C ASP A 60 -7.32 3.46 -23.09
N GLY A 61 -7.52 2.64 -22.04
CA GLY A 61 -7.19 1.23 -22.01
C GLY A 61 -5.74 0.91 -21.66
N GLN A 62 -4.89 1.91 -21.43
CA GLN A 62 -3.54 1.66 -20.92
C GLN A 62 -3.60 1.05 -19.51
N ARG A 63 -2.66 0.17 -19.21
CA ARG A 63 -2.59 -0.55 -17.93
C ARG A 63 -1.26 -0.32 -17.26
N LEU A 64 -1.31 0.06 -15.98
CA LEU A 64 -0.14 0.26 -15.14
C LEU A 64 -0.17 -0.73 -13.98
N SER A 65 0.91 -1.45 -13.77
CA SER A 65 1.13 -2.32 -12.62
C SER A 65 2.23 -1.77 -11.73
N GLU A 66 2.52 -2.44 -10.60
CA GLU A 66 3.43 -2.04 -9.53
C GLU A 66 2.90 -0.86 -8.70
N GLY A 67 2.58 -1.18 -7.44
CA GLY A 67 2.01 -0.20 -6.49
C GLY A 67 2.76 1.14 -6.46
N PRO A 68 4.10 1.17 -6.31
CA PRO A 68 4.87 2.41 -6.31
C PRO A 68 4.76 3.26 -7.58
N ALA A 69 4.62 2.63 -8.75
CA ALA A 69 4.41 3.36 -10.01
C ALA A 69 2.99 3.93 -10.07
N ILE A 70 1.99 3.10 -9.70
CA ILE A 70 0.57 3.49 -9.71
C ILE A 70 0.32 4.67 -8.78
N VAL A 71 0.80 4.63 -7.54
CA VAL A 71 0.52 5.71 -6.58
C VAL A 71 1.19 7.02 -6.97
N GLN A 72 2.36 6.99 -7.60
CA GLN A 72 3.01 8.19 -8.13
C GLN A 72 2.23 8.75 -9.32
N TYR A 73 1.80 7.89 -10.26
CA TYR A 73 0.95 8.30 -11.37
C TYR A 73 -0.30 9.01 -10.87
N ILE A 74 -1.01 8.43 -9.88
CA ILE A 74 -2.20 9.02 -9.28
C ILE A 74 -1.90 10.39 -8.66
N ALA A 75 -0.81 10.51 -7.91
CA ALA A 75 -0.40 11.77 -7.30
C ALA A 75 -0.10 12.87 -8.34
N ASP A 76 0.49 12.50 -9.47
CA ASP A 76 0.81 13.42 -10.56
C ASP A 76 -0.43 13.88 -11.33
N GLN A 77 -1.57 13.15 -11.28
CA GLN A 77 -2.84 13.59 -11.83
C GLN A 77 -3.57 14.63 -10.96
N ALA A 78 -3.16 14.79 -9.70
CA ALA A 78 -3.79 15.72 -8.74
C ALA A 78 -2.72 16.53 -7.98
N PRO A 79 -1.94 17.37 -8.66
CA PRO A 79 -0.80 18.10 -8.07
C PRO A 79 -1.20 19.05 -6.94
N ASP A 80 -2.42 19.57 -6.96
CA ASP A 80 -3.03 20.42 -5.93
C ASP A 80 -3.26 19.69 -4.59
N LYS A 81 -3.28 18.36 -4.59
CA LYS A 81 -3.43 17.54 -3.38
C LYS A 81 -2.11 17.27 -2.65
N HIS A 82 -0.98 17.65 -3.24
CA HIS A 82 0.36 17.51 -2.65
C HIS A 82 0.69 16.07 -2.18
N LEU A 83 0.14 15.05 -2.86
CA LEU A 83 0.33 13.63 -2.53
C LEU A 83 1.74 13.13 -2.89
N ALA A 84 2.46 13.87 -3.72
CA ALA A 84 3.87 13.66 -4.02
C ALA A 84 4.54 15.02 -4.31
N PRO A 85 5.83 15.18 -3.97
CA PRO A 85 6.61 16.33 -4.41
C PRO A 85 6.70 16.41 -5.95
N PRO A 86 6.94 17.60 -6.53
CA PRO A 86 7.10 17.76 -7.98
C PRO A 86 8.20 16.86 -8.56
N ALA A 87 7.96 16.33 -9.75
CA ALA A 87 8.95 15.49 -10.47
C ALA A 87 10.26 16.26 -10.69
N GLY A 88 11.40 15.54 -10.66
CA GLY A 88 12.73 16.10 -10.85
C GLY A 88 13.33 16.77 -9.60
N THR A 89 12.58 16.91 -8.51
CA THR A 89 13.10 17.48 -7.25
C THR A 89 13.73 16.39 -6.36
N MET A 90 14.68 16.77 -5.50
CA MET A 90 15.25 15.86 -4.51
C MET A 90 14.17 15.31 -3.55
N ALA A 91 13.16 16.10 -3.22
CA ALA A 91 12.04 15.66 -2.41
C ALA A 91 11.26 14.50 -3.09
N ARG A 92 11.08 14.54 -4.42
CA ARG A 92 10.48 13.42 -5.17
C ARG A 92 11.37 12.16 -5.07
N TYR A 93 12.69 12.29 -5.18
CA TYR A 93 13.58 11.14 -5.03
C TYR A 93 13.56 10.57 -3.61
N ARG A 94 13.40 11.40 -2.58
CA ARG A 94 13.15 10.93 -1.20
C ARG A 94 11.83 10.16 -1.05
N LEU A 95 10.77 10.61 -1.72
CA LEU A 95 9.53 9.84 -1.80
C LEU A 95 9.74 8.47 -2.47
N MET A 96 10.47 8.45 -3.60
CA MET A 96 10.79 7.21 -4.32
C MET A 96 11.66 6.27 -3.47
N GLU A 97 12.60 6.80 -2.70
CA GLU A 97 13.41 6.05 -1.73
C GLU A 97 12.52 5.34 -0.71
N TRP A 98 11.55 6.05 -0.12
CA TRP A 98 10.56 5.45 0.78
C TRP A 98 9.72 4.36 0.09
N LEU A 99 9.21 4.62 -1.10
CA LEU A 99 8.42 3.64 -1.85
C LEU A 99 9.23 2.38 -2.16
N ASN A 100 10.49 2.51 -2.55
CA ASN A 100 11.39 1.39 -2.77
C ASN A 100 11.67 0.62 -1.48
N PHE A 101 12.01 1.31 -0.38
CA PHE A 101 12.24 0.67 0.92
C PHE A 101 11.01 -0.13 1.38
N ILE A 102 9.81 0.47 1.32
CA ILE A 102 8.58 -0.23 1.70
C ILE A 102 8.39 -1.47 0.82
N THR A 103 8.66 -1.39 -0.48
CA THR A 103 8.51 -2.52 -1.40
C THR A 103 9.47 -3.66 -1.08
N SER A 104 10.77 -3.36 -0.99
CA SER A 104 11.81 -4.37 -0.91
C SER A 104 12.01 -4.92 0.50
N GLU A 105 11.93 -4.07 1.52
CA GLU A 105 12.26 -4.44 2.89
C GLU A 105 11.03 -4.83 3.72
N LEU A 106 9.89 -4.18 3.50
CA LEU A 106 8.67 -4.46 4.26
C LEU A 106 7.72 -5.36 3.49
N HIS A 107 7.17 -4.92 2.35
CA HIS A 107 6.17 -5.67 1.60
C HIS A 107 6.68 -7.07 1.22
N LYS A 108 7.85 -7.16 0.61
CA LYS A 108 8.46 -8.46 0.28
C LYS A 108 8.86 -9.26 1.53
N GLY A 109 9.22 -8.59 2.61
CA GLY A 109 9.49 -9.22 3.91
C GLY A 109 8.28 -9.95 4.49
N PHE A 110 7.06 -9.47 4.25
CA PHE A 110 5.83 -10.16 4.66
C PHE A 110 5.49 -11.39 3.81
N SER A 111 6.02 -11.53 2.58
CA SER A 111 5.64 -12.61 1.66
C SER A 111 5.81 -14.02 2.24
N PRO A 112 6.91 -14.35 2.97
CA PRO A 112 7.05 -15.65 3.60
C PRO A 112 5.96 -15.96 4.62
N LEU A 113 5.47 -14.94 5.34
CA LEU A 113 4.48 -15.12 6.41
C LEU A 113 3.09 -15.48 5.88
N PHE A 114 2.77 -15.06 4.66
CA PHE A 114 1.51 -15.41 3.98
C PHE A 114 1.59 -16.71 3.18
N ASN A 115 2.78 -17.30 3.03
CA ASN A 115 2.94 -18.56 2.32
C ASN A 115 2.69 -19.76 3.27
N PRO A 116 1.64 -20.55 3.08
CA PRO A 116 1.36 -21.72 3.94
C PRO A 116 2.42 -22.81 3.82
N ALA A 117 3.15 -22.88 2.70
CA ALA A 117 4.21 -23.86 2.49
C ALA A 117 5.56 -23.46 3.12
N MET A 118 5.68 -22.25 3.67
CA MET A 118 6.92 -21.78 4.28
C MET A 118 7.12 -22.44 5.65
N PRO A 119 8.30 -23.05 5.93
CA PRO A 119 8.64 -23.59 7.25
C PRO A 119 8.55 -22.52 8.36
N GLU A 120 8.18 -22.95 9.57
CA GLU A 120 7.99 -22.01 10.68
C GLU A 120 9.29 -21.31 11.09
N GLU A 121 10.45 -21.99 10.98
CA GLU A 121 11.76 -21.38 11.24
C GLU A 121 12.05 -20.22 10.28
N ALA A 122 11.69 -20.36 8.99
CA ALA A 122 11.82 -19.29 8.01
C ALA A 122 10.85 -18.14 8.28
N LYS A 123 9.63 -18.44 8.76
CA LYS A 123 8.67 -17.41 9.19
C LYS A 123 9.17 -16.67 10.43
N ALA A 124 9.77 -17.37 11.40
CA ALA A 124 10.36 -16.74 12.58
C ALA A 124 11.46 -15.75 12.19
N LEU A 125 12.38 -16.15 11.30
CA LEU A 125 13.40 -15.24 10.76
C LEU A 125 12.81 -14.03 10.05
N ALA A 126 11.75 -14.23 9.26
CA ALA A 126 11.05 -13.13 8.58
C ALA A 126 10.41 -12.17 9.58
N ARG A 127 9.76 -12.66 10.65
CA ARG A 127 9.21 -11.80 11.73
C ARG A 127 10.29 -10.98 12.40
N THR A 128 11.43 -11.59 12.75
CA THR A 128 12.57 -10.89 13.36
C THR A 128 13.06 -9.76 12.45
N LYS A 129 13.34 -10.07 11.19
CA LYS A 129 13.79 -9.07 10.21
C LYS A 129 12.77 -7.94 10.02
N LEU A 130 11.48 -8.25 9.93
CA LEU A 130 10.43 -7.25 9.83
C LEU A 130 10.37 -6.37 11.08
N GLY A 131 10.49 -6.95 12.27
CA GLY A 131 10.55 -6.21 13.53
C GLY A 131 11.68 -5.20 13.55
N GLU A 132 12.89 -5.60 13.11
CA GLU A 132 14.05 -4.69 12.99
C GLU A 132 13.77 -3.55 12.01
N ARG A 133 13.20 -3.85 10.83
CA ARG A 133 12.88 -2.85 9.81
C ARG A 133 11.78 -1.88 10.26
N LEU A 134 10.74 -2.38 10.91
CA LEU A 134 9.67 -1.53 11.48
C LEU A 134 10.19 -0.71 12.66
N GLY A 135 11.11 -1.23 13.47
CA GLY A 135 11.80 -0.48 14.51
C GLY A 135 12.63 0.68 13.93
N TRP A 136 13.31 0.46 12.81
CA TRP A 136 13.99 1.54 12.11
C TRP A 136 13.01 2.61 11.61
N VAL A 137 11.85 2.19 11.04
CA VAL A 137 10.80 3.12 10.61
C VAL A 137 10.26 3.92 11.80
N ASP A 138 10.06 3.28 12.96
CA ASP A 138 9.61 3.96 14.20
C ASP A 138 10.54 5.12 14.55
N GLY A 139 11.87 4.89 14.53
CA GLY A 139 12.85 5.94 14.74
C GLY A 139 12.83 7.05 13.68
N GLN A 140 12.54 6.72 12.41
CA GLN A 140 12.43 7.72 11.36
C GLN A 140 11.18 8.61 11.49
N LEU A 141 10.17 8.15 12.22
CA LEU A 141 8.92 8.88 12.51
C LEU A 141 9.01 9.79 13.72
N GLU A 142 10.10 9.74 14.49
CA GLU A 142 10.28 10.60 15.66
C GLU A 142 10.19 12.09 15.28
N GLY A 143 9.31 12.81 15.94
CA GLY A 143 9.06 14.23 15.68
C GLY A 143 8.34 14.56 14.39
N LYS A 144 7.85 13.56 13.64
CA LYS A 144 7.16 13.75 12.35
C LYS A 144 5.71 13.29 12.41
N SER A 145 4.87 13.97 11.64
CA SER A 145 3.49 13.56 11.43
C SER A 145 3.38 12.44 10.39
N TYR A 146 4.21 12.47 9.33
CA TYR A 146 4.23 11.55 8.20
C TYR A 146 5.66 11.26 7.75
N LEU A 147 5.85 10.30 6.85
CA LEU A 147 7.19 9.87 6.38
C LEU A 147 8.03 11.02 5.80
N MET A 148 7.38 11.95 5.09
CA MET A 148 8.03 13.09 4.45
C MET A 148 7.99 14.39 5.31
N GLY A 149 7.57 14.32 6.58
CA GLY A 149 7.44 15.45 7.50
C GLY A 149 6.00 15.67 7.92
N ASP A 150 5.42 16.85 7.66
CA ASP A 150 4.08 17.22 8.13
C ASP A 150 2.97 16.99 7.09
N THR A 151 3.33 16.62 5.87
CA THR A 151 2.38 16.42 4.77
C THR A 151 2.23 14.94 4.47
N PHE A 152 0.97 14.46 4.41
CA PHE A 152 0.66 13.11 3.94
C PHE A 152 1.03 12.95 2.47
N THR A 153 1.67 11.84 2.13
CA THR A 153 2.03 11.47 0.76
C THR A 153 1.59 10.05 0.43
N VAL A 154 1.70 9.66 -0.82
CA VAL A 154 1.36 8.29 -1.24
C VAL A 154 2.23 7.21 -0.59
N ALA A 155 3.42 7.56 -0.08
CA ALA A 155 4.25 6.63 0.69
C ALA A 155 3.60 6.26 2.03
N ASP A 156 2.87 7.21 2.64
CA ASP A 156 2.16 6.97 3.90
C ASP A 156 1.00 5.99 3.73
N GLY A 157 0.23 6.10 2.65
CA GLY A 157 -0.81 5.13 2.31
C GLY A 157 -0.25 3.72 2.08
N TYR A 158 0.96 3.64 1.50
CA TYR A 158 1.61 2.36 1.26
C TYR A 158 2.18 1.75 2.55
N LEU A 159 2.88 2.54 3.38
CA LEU A 159 3.35 2.06 4.68
C LEU A 159 2.20 1.61 5.57
N PHE A 160 1.12 2.40 5.65
CA PHE A 160 -0.08 2.05 6.41
C PHE A 160 -0.65 0.69 5.99
N THR A 161 -0.78 0.46 4.69
CA THR A 161 -1.28 -0.80 4.14
C THR A 161 -0.40 -1.97 4.56
N VAL A 162 0.90 -1.86 4.34
CA VAL A 162 1.86 -2.96 4.56
C VAL A 162 2.08 -3.23 6.06
N ALA A 163 2.30 -2.19 6.87
CA ALA A 163 2.48 -2.35 8.31
C ALA A 163 1.23 -2.92 8.99
N GLY A 164 0.04 -2.58 8.49
CA GLY A 164 -1.23 -3.12 8.94
C GLY A 164 -1.36 -4.64 8.84
N TRP A 165 -0.55 -5.31 8.01
CA TRP A 165 -0.55 -6.77 7.89
C TRP A 165 0.05 -7.48 9.11
N GLY A 166 0.87 -6.79 9.90
CA GLY A 166 1.56 -7.37 11.06
C GLY A 166 0.63 -8.12 12.01
N LYS A 167 -0.55 -7.53 12.28
CA LYS A 167 -1.58 -8.11 13.16
C LYS A 167 -2.12 -9.48 12.71
N TYR A 168 -2.04 -9.79 11.41
CA TYR A 168 -2.55 -11.06 10.85
C TYR A 168 -1.51 -12.18 10.85
N VAL A 169 -0.23 -11.84 10.97
CA VAL A 169 0.88 -12.79 10.80
C VAL A 169 1.86 -12.78 11.99
N GLY A 170 1.46 -12.15 13.10
CA GLY A 170 2.21 -12.20 14.36
C GLY A 170 3.48 -11.36 14.36
N VAL A 171 3.51 -10.24 13.63
CA VAL A 171 4.55 -9.21 13.75
C VAL A 171 4.08 -8.18 14.77
N ASP A 172 4.68 -8.22 15.97
CA ASP A 172 4.33 -7.32 17.07
C ASP A 172 4.99 -5.96 16.88
N ILE A 173 4.16 -4.91 16.89
CA ILE A 173 4.58 -3.49 16.83
C ILE A 173 4.19 -2.71 18.08
N SER A 174 3.71 -3.36 19.13
CA SER A 174 3.17 -2.69 20.33
C SER A 174 4.20 -1.82 21.06
N GLY A 175 5.49 -2.18 20.98
CA GLY A 175 6.60 -1.40 21.50
C GLY A 175 7.01 -0.20 20.64
N LEU A 176 6.52 -0.09 19.38
CA LEU A 176 6.88 0.94 18.42
C LEU A 176 5.90 2.12 18.53
N LYS A 177 6.20 3.05 19.44
CA LYS A 177 5.26 4.12 19.83
C LYS A 177 4.99 5.13 18.72
N ASN A 178 6.04 5.54 17.99
CA ASN A 178 5.90 6.50 16.90
C ASN A 178 5.13 5.88 15.73
N LEU A 179 5.44 4.64 15.38
CA LEU A 179 4.75 3.90 14.32
C LEU A 179 3.28 3.66 14.68
N SER A 180 2.99 3.28 15.92
CA SER A 180 1.61 3.08 16.40
C SER A 180 0.78 4.36 16.33
N ALA A 181 1.34 5.48 16.81
CA ALA A 181 0.70 6.80 16.73
C ALA A 181 0.50 7.26 15.29
N TYR A 182 1.49 7.01 14.42
CA TYR A 182 1.43 7.29 12.99
C TYR A 182 0.31 6.47 12.31
N LEU A 183 0.25 5.16 12.54
CA LEU A 183 -0.79 4.30 11.95
C LEU A 183 -2.19 4.73 12.39
N ALA A 184 -2.38 5.13 13.65
CA ALA A 184 -3.64 5.67 14.13
C ALA A 184 -4.01 6.98 13.41
N ARG A 185 -3.04 7.87 13.21
CA ARG A 185 -3.23 9.14 12.49
C ARG A 185 -3.62 8.91 11.04
N VAL A 186 -2.94 8.01 10.34
CA VAL A 186 -3.28 7.66 8.96
C VAL A 186 -4.64 6.99 8.88
N ALA A 187 -4.95 6.06 9.80
CA ALA A 187 -6.26 5.40 9.87
C ALA A 187 -7.42 6.38 10.07
N ALA A 188 -7.20 7.51 10.77
CA ALA A 188 -8.23 8.52 11.03
C ALA A 188 -8.55 9.42 9.81
N ARG A 189 -7.78 9.35 8.71
CA ARG A 189 -8.03 10.17 7.53
C ARG A 189 -9.33 9.75 6.83
N PRO A 190 -10.20 10.70 6.41
CA PRO A 190 -11.49 10.39 5.79
C PRO A 190 -11.35 9.50 4.54
N ALA A 191 -10.35 9.75 3.69
CA ALA A 191 -10.09 8.96 2.48
C ALA A 191 -9.67 7.51 2.81
N VAL A 192 -8.86 7.33 3.87
CA VAL A 192 -8.46 6.00 4.38
C VAL A 192 -9.66 5.25 4.94
N GLN A 193 -10.48 5.90 5.76
CA GLN A 193 -11.73 5.33 6.29
C GLN A 193 -12.67 4.88 5.17
N ALA A 194 -12.85 5.73 4.15
CA ALA A 194 -13.68 5.42 2.99
C ALA A 194 -13.13 4.22 2.19
N ALA A 195 -11.80 4.12 2.02
CA ALA A 195 -11.17 2.98 1.36
C ALA A 195 -11.37 1.69 2.16
N LEU A 196 -11.10 1.72 3.46
CA LEU A 196 -11.29 0.57 4.36
C LEU A 196 -12.75 0.08 4.38
N LYS A 197 -13.71 1.02 4.44
CA LYS A 197 -15.14 0.69 4.39
C LYS A 197 -15.53 0.05 3.06
N ALA A 198 -15.08 0.61 1.94
CA ALA A 198 -15.37 0.07 0.60
C ALA A 198 -14.79 -1.34 0.39
N GLU A 199 -13.67 -1.68 1.04
CA GLU A 199 -13.09 -3.01 1.01
C GLU A 199 -13.64 -3.97 2.09
N GLY A 200 -14.59 -3.52 2.93
CA GLY A 200 -15.18 -4.33 4.01
C GLY A 200 -14.23 -4.59 5.18
N LEU A 201 -13.21 -3.76 5.37
CA LEU A 201 -12.19 -3.87 6.41
C LEU A 201 -12.55 -3.09 7.69
N LEU A 202 -13.55 -2.23 7.62
CA LEU A 202 -14.23 -1.57 8.74
C LEU A 202 -15.70 -1.99 8.77
N LYS A 203 -16.17 -2.23 9.99
CA LYS A 203 -17.61 -2.47 10.24
C LYS A 203 -18.35 -1.17 10.41
#